data_77bbde02189379f9c36cad5e6a13e700
#
_entry.id   77bbde02189379f9c36cad5e6a13e700
#
_cell.length_a   1.000
_cell.length_b   1.000
_cell.length_c   1.000
_cell.angle_alpha   90.00
_cell.angle_beta   90.00
_cell.angle_gamma   90.00
#
_symmetry.space_group_name_H-M   'P 1'
#
loop_
_entity.id
_entity.type
_entity.pdbx_description
1 polymer ?
#
loop_
_entity_poly.entity_id
_entity_poly.type
_entity_poly.pdbx_seq_one_letter_code
_entity_poly.pdbx_strand_id
1 'polypeptide(L)'
;MEKFKSILRFLPVFIFIVAVIALFNSCGDMQKALPADEYKDMGVYTFYPQRVMPLQKETNFSGKMKRRNPTTTVYAVDYWTEENRKNKLAAAAEKMPEPENWREKIEQGKRLRDKLRFVNEYNYILEKGGIESSAQQIVDEGKPVERRVLYIPEEKSYITVEKEMTAEDYVDEQIGFNKKVAMAALTYIVAFAAYSAVKYFAKSK
;
A
#
# COMPACT_ATOMS: atom_id res chain seq x y z
N MET A 1 4.34 36.85 31.34
CA MET A 1 5.38 36.91 30.30
C MET A 1 6.63 36.06 30.60
N GLU A 2 7.05 35.91 31.84
CA GLU A 2 8.26 35.13 32.20
C GLU A 2 8.12 33.64 31.90
N LYS A 3 6.95 33.00 32.17
CA LYS A 3 6.69 31.58 31.85
C LYS A 3 6.82 31.29 30.34
N PHE A 4 6.43 32.23 29.49
CA PHE A 4 6.54 32.06 28.03
C PHE A 4 7.99 32.14 27.56
N LYS A 5 8.81 33.04 28.16
CA LYS A 5 10.26 33.12 27.87
C LYS A 5 11.02 31.87 28.33
N SER A 6 10.59 31.24 29.42
CA SER A 6 11.15 29.98 29.88
C SER A 6 10.87 28.82 28.90
N ILE A 7 9.64 28.72 28.40
CA ILE A 7 9.25 27.67 27.40
C ILE A 7 10.05 27.84 26.11
N LEU A 8 10.19 29.07 25.60
CA LEU A 8 10.97 29.37 24.39
C LEU A 8 12.46 28.94 24.53
N ARG A 9 12.99 28.93 25.75
CA ARG A 9 14.38 28.55 26.02
C ARG A 9 14.62 27.04 25.85
N PHE A 10 13.61 26.24 26.13
CA PHE A 10 13.68 24.78 25.99
C PHE A 10 13.26 24.28 24.60
N LEU A 11 12.61 25.11 23.77
CA LEU A 11 12.11 24.75 22.46
C LEU A 11 13.20 24.15 21.53
N PRO A 12 14.41 24.71 21.42
CA PRO A 12 15.46 24.14 20.57
C PRO A 12 15.90 22.73 21.03
N VAL A 13 15.96 22.50 22.33
CA VAL A 13 16.29 21.18 22.89
C VAL A 13 15.18 20.18 22.63
N PHE A 14 13.93 20.60 22.77
CA PHE A 14 12.78 19.75 22.45
C PHE A 14 12.76 19.36 20.97
N ILE A 15 12.98 20.33 20.06
CA ILE A 15 13.06 20.08 18.62
C ILE A 15 14.24 19.13 18.31
N PHE A 16 15.38 19.26 19.01
CA PHE A 16 16.51 18.36 18.86
C PHE A 16 16.13 16.90 19.19
N ILE A 17 15.45 16.69 20.32
CA ILE A 17 14.98 15.34 20.72
C ILE A 17 14.03 14.77 19.67
N VAL A 18 13.07 15.57 19.20
CA VAL A 18 12.12 15.17 18.15
C VAL A 18 12.86 14.83 16.84
N ALA A 19 13.87 15.63 16.46
CA ALA A 19 14.68 15.36 15.27
C ALA A 19 15.46 14.05 15.38
N VAL A 20 16.05 13.76 16.54
CA VAL A 20 16.74 12.49 16.78
C VAL A 20 15.78 11.31 16.64
N ILE A 21 14.62 11.38 17.28
CA ILE A 21 13.59 10.32 17.18
C ILE A 21 13.13 10.15 15.73
N ALA A 22 12.87 11.25 15.01
CA ALA A 22 12.45 11.23 13.61
C ALA A 22 13.53 10.61 12.71
N LEU A 23 14.80 10.90 12.95
CA LEU A 23 15.92 10.31 12.21
C LEU A 23 15.96 8.79 12.40
N PHE A 24 15.90 8.31 13.65
CA PHE A 24 15.92 6.88 13.93
C PHE A 24 14.73 6.14 13.33
N ASN A 25 13.53 6.68 13.46
CA ASN A 25 12.33 6.08 12.87
C ASN A 25 12.40 6.03 11.35
N SER A 26 12.80 7.14 10.70
CA SER A 26 12.94 7.18 9.24
C SER A 26 14.00 6.23 8.72
N CYS A 27 15.15 6.11 9.40
CA CYS A 27 16.18 5.13 9.05
C CYS A 27 15.68 3.68 9.22
N GLY A 28 14.95 3.40 10.31
CA GLY A 28 14.39 2.06 10.56
C GLY A 28 13.33 1.67 9.51
N ASP A 29 12.51 2.62 9.07
CA ASP A 29 11.50 2.36 8.04
C ASP A 29 12.12 2.20 6.64
N MET A 30 13.18 2.96 6.31
CA MET A 30 13.94 2.75 5.08
C MET A 30 14.64 1.39 5.02
N GLN A 31 15.10 0.86 6.16
CA GLN A 31 15.73 -0.47 6.23
C GLN A 31 14.74 -1.63 6.04
N LYS A 32 13.44 -1.39 6.21
CA LYS A 32 12.38 -2.39 5.96
C LYS A 32 11.97 -2.47 4.50
N ALA A 33 12.29 -1.45 3.70
CA ALA A 33 12.00 -1.47 2.26
C ALA A 33 12.95 -2.44 1.58
N LEU A 34 12.39 -3.34 0.77
CA LEU A 34 13.19 -4.26 -0.02
C LEU A 34 13.97 -3.48 -1.09
N PRO A 35 15.21 -3.84 -1.38
CA PRO A 35 15.99 -3.22 -2.46
C PRO A 35 15.39 -3.55 -3.84
N ALA A 36 15.62 -2.69 -4.82
CA ALA A 36 14.97 -2.78 -6.13
C ALA A 36 15.31 -4.08 -6.91
N ASP A 37 16.47 -4.66 -6.66
CA ASP A 37 16.95 -5.90 -7.27
C ASP A 37 16.22 -7.16 -6.77
N GLU A 38 15.51 -7.07 -5.65
CA GLU A 38 14.63 -8.15 -5.15
C GLU A 38 13.28 -8.20 -5.87
N TYR A 39 12.92 -7.15 -6.61
CA TYR A 39 11.69 -7.12 -7.40
C TYR A 39 11.94 -7.63 -8.81
N LYS A 40 11.26 -8.70 -9.18
CA LYS A 40 11.26 -9.20 -10.55
C LYS A 40 10.17 -8.52 -11.37
N ASP A 41 10.55 -7.78 -12.39
CA ASP A 41 9.59 -7.18 -13.32
C ASP A 41 8.93 -8.28 -14.17
N MET A 42 7.62 -8.42 -14.02
CA MET A 42 6.81 -9.37 -14.78
C MET A 42 6.21 -8.74 -16.03
N GLY A 43 6.42 -7.42 -16.24
CA GLY A 43 5.89 -6.67 -17.37
C GLY A 43 4.56 -5.98 -17.08
N VAL A 44 4.00 -5.40 -18.15
CA VAL A 44 2.74 -4.64 -18.09
C VAL A 44 1.57 -5.54 -18.47
N TYR A 45 0.55 -5.53 -17.63
CA TYR A 45 -0.70 -6.27 -17.84
C TYR A 45 -1.88 -5.33 -17.97
N THR A 46 -2.85 -5.72 -18.79
CA THR A 46 -4.15 -5.04 -18.88
C THR A 46 -5.12 -5.68 -17.90
N PHE A 47 -5.66 -4.87 -17.02
CA PHE A 47 -6.62 -5.27 -15.99
C PHE A 47 -7.99 -4.70 -16.29
N TYR A 48 -9.02 -5.52 -16.19
CA TYR A 48 -10.42 -5.18 -16.43
C TYR A 48 -11.21 -5.16 -15.13
N PRO A 49 -12.02 -4.12 -14.86
CA PRO A 49 -12.86 -4.08 -13.67
C PRO A 49 -13.92 -5.19 -13.74
N GLN A 50 -14.12 -5.92 -12.65
CA GLN A 50 -15.01 -7.08 -12.62
C GLN A 50 -16.15 -6.94 -11.63
N ARG A 51 -15.84 -6.50 -10.42
CA ARG A 51 -16.82 -6.42 -9.33
C ARG A 51 -16.41 -5.42 -8.27
N VAL A 52 -17.40 -4.96 -7.51
CA VAL A 52 -17.18 -4.19 -6.30
C VAL A 52 -17.02 -5.14 -5.12
N MET A 53 -16.04 -4.86 -4.26
CA MET A 53 -15.79 -5.59 -3.02
C MET A 53 -15.83 -4.66 -1.82
N PRO A 54 -16.58 -4.99 -0.76
CA PRO A 54 -16.48 -4.29 0.51
C PRO A 54 -15.22 -4.74 1.27
N LEU A 55 -14.37 -3.81 1.63
CA LEU A 55 -13.19 -4.03 2.47
C LEU A 55 -13.41 -3.41 3.83
N GLN A 56 -13.09 -4.16 4.89
CA GLN A 56 -13.13 -3.63 6.26
C GLN A 56 -11.74 -3.07 6.59
N LYS A 57 -11.69 -1.77 6.86
CA LYS A 57 -10.46 -1.10 7.30
C LYS A 57 -10.58 -0.60 8.72
N GLU A 58 -9.48 -0.59 9.44
CA GLU A 58 -9.45 0.07 10.74
C GLU A 58 -9.73 1.57 10.59
N THR A 59 -10.53 2.11 11.50
CA THR A 59 -10.79 3.54 11.52
C THR A 59 -9.60 4.30 12.09
N ASN A 60 -9.37 5.50 11.56
CA ASN A 60 -8.33 6.42 12.08
C ASN A 60 -8.75 7.12 13.40
N PHE A 61 -9.87 6.69 14.01
CA PHE A 61 -10.31 7.22 15.30
C PHE A 61 -9.39 6.76 16.42
N SER A 62 -9.32 7.57 17.49
CA SER A 62 -8.57 7.25 18.71
C SER A 62 -9.50 7.10 19.92
N GLY A 63 -9.03 6.43 20.98
CA GLY A 63 -9.71 6.33 22.26
C GLY A 63 -11.10 5.69 22.20
N LYS A 64 -12.10 6.31 22.82
CA LYS A 64 -13.47 5.79 22.92
C LYS A 64 -14.16 5.64 21.55
N MET A 65 -13.86 6.50 20.59
CA MET A 65 -14.42 6.46 19.24
C MET A 65 -13.91 5.23 18.47
N LYS A 66 -12.63 4.87 18.58
CA LYS A 66 -12.07 3.65 17.99
C LYS A 66 -12.70 2.39 18.58
N ARG A 67 -12.96 2.38 19.89
CA ARG A 67 -13.62 1.22 20.55
C ARG A 67 -15.06 0.99 20.07
N ARG A 68 -15.81 2.08 19.75
CA ARG A 68 -17.18 1.99 19.25
C ARG A 68 -17.27 1.66 17.77
N ASN A 69 -16.34 2.21 16.98
CA ASN A 69 -16.28 2.06 15.53
C ASN A 69 -14.87 1.64 15.13
N PRO A 70 -14.48 0.36 15.40
CA PRO A 70 -13.12 -0.10 15.15
C PRO A 70 -12.79 -0.19 13.65
N THR A 71 -13.80 -0.44 12.83
CA THR A 71 -13.66 -0.60 11.38
C THR A 71 -14.63 0.28 10.61
N THR A 72 -14.27 0.62 9.40
CA THR A 72 -15.13 1.27 8.41
C THR A 72 -15.12 0.44 7.14
N THR A 73 -16.24 0.44 6.43
CA THR A 73 -16.34 -0.21 5.12
C THR A 73 -15.84 0.73 4.05
N VAL A 74 -14.88 0.27 3.27
CA VAL A 74 -14.36 0.93 2.07
C VAL A 74 -14.70 0.04 0.89
N TYR A 75 -15.26 0.60 -0.17
CA TYR A 75 -15.55 -0.14 -1.38
C TYR A 75 -14.36 -0.06 -2.34
N ALA A 76 -14.01 -1.21 -2.90
CA ALA A 76 -12.93 -1.34 -3.86
C ALA A 76 -13.42 -2.06 -5.10
N VAL A 77 -12.77 -1.78 -6.23
CA VAL A 77 -12.99 -2.48 -7.50
C VAL A 77 -11.91 -3.53 -7.66
N ASP A 78 -12.33 -4.76 -7.87
CA ASP A 78 -11.46 -5.90 -8.17
C ASP A 78 -11.24 -5.98 -9.69
N TYR A 79 -10.00 -5.88 -10.13
CA TYR A 79 -9.59 -5.92 -11.52
C TYR A 79 -8.84 -7.21 -11.82
N TRP A 80 -9.24 -7.89 -12.88
CA TRP A 80 -8.59 -9.11 -13.33
C TRP A 80 -7.82 -8.90 -14.63
N THR A 81 -6.77 -9.69 -14.81
CA THR A 81 -6.05 -9.74 -16.08
C THR A 81 -6.97 -10.22 -17.20
N GLU A 82 -6.61 -9.90 -18.44
CA GLU A 82 -7.36 -10.34 -19.62
C GLU A 82 -7.45 -11.89 -19.69
N GLU A 83 -6.37 -12.57 -19.36
CA GLU A 83 -6.31 -14.04 -19.33
C GLU A 83 -7.28 -14.64 -18.31
N ASN A 84 -7.26 -14.11 -17.07
CA ASN A 84 -8.16 -14.55 -16.01
C ASN A 84 -9.63 -14.30 -16.39
N ARG A 85 -9.92 -13.15 -16.99
CA ARG A 85 -11.26 -12.81 -17.46
C ARG A 85 -11.73 -13.76 -18.55
N LYS A 86 -10.91 -14.01 -19.58
CA LYS A 86 -11.22 -14.96 -20.66
C LYS A 86 -11.45 -16.36 -20.14
N ASN A 87 -10.58 -16.86 -19.26
CA ASN A 87 -10.71 -18.19 -18.65
C ASN A 87 -12.05 -18.33 -17.89
N LYS A 88 -12.42 -17.33 -17.09
CA LYS A 88 -13.68 -17.36 -16.34
C LYS A 88 -14.90 -17.23 -17.23
N LEU A 89 -14.85 -16.41 -18.28
CA LEU A 89 -15.94 -16.33 -19.27
C LEU A 89 -16.11 -17.64 -20.03
N ALA A 90 -15.01 -18.27 -20.45
CA ALA A 90 -15.05 -19.57 -21.11
C ALA A 90 -15.64 -20.67 -20.19
N ALA A 91 -15.22 -20.71 -18.92
CA ALA A 91 -15.76 -21.63 -17.94
C ALA A 91 -17.26 -21.39 -17.63
N ALA A 92 -17.70 -20.14 -17.63
CA ALA A 92 -19.11 -19.79 -17.43
C ALA A 92 -19.99 -20.11 -18.65
N ALA A 93 -19.43 -20.02 -19.86
CA ALA A 93 -20.13 -20.34 -21.10
C ALA A 93 -20.32 -21.86 -21.33
N GLU A 94 -19.56 -22.70 -20.62
CA GLU A 94 -19.65 -24.15 -20.73
C GLU A 94 -20.92 -24.64 -20.05
N LYS A 95 -21.87 -25.15 -20.84
CA LYS A 95 -23.08 -25.80 -20.33
C LYS A 95 -22.70 -27.16 -19.72
N MET A 96 -22.81 -27.27 -18.42
CA MET A 96 -22.68 -28.57 -17.75
C MET A 96 -24.03 -29.31 -17.81
N PRO A 97 -24.03 -30.62 -18.05
CA PRO A 97 -25.25 -31.43 -17.96
C PRO A 97 -25.78 -31.39 -16.51
N GLU A 98 -27.10 -31.51 -16.35
CA GLU A 98 -27.68 -31.62 -15.02
C GLU A 98 -27.16 -32.87 -14.32
N PRO A 99 -26.68 -32.79 -13.07
CA PRO A 99 -26.14 -33.93 -12.36
C PRO A 99 -27.27 -34.89 -11.97
N GLU A 100 -27.12 -36.16 -12.30
CA GLU A 100 -28.09 -37.20 -11.97
C GLU A 100 -28.09 -37.54 -10.48
N ASN A 101 -26.97 -37.34 -9.79
CA ASN A 101 -26.84 -37.68 -8.39
C ASN A 101 -25.90 -36.71 -7.63
N TRP A 102 -25.90 -36.77 -6.28
CA TRP A 102 -25.12 -35.89 -5.43
C TRP A 102 -23.60 -36.03 -5.60
N ARG A 103 -23.09 -37.23 -5.98
CA ARG A 103 -21.66 -37.47 -6.22
C ARG A 103 -21.21 -36.72 -7.47
N GLU A 104 -22.01 -36.85 -8.52
CA GLU A 104 -21.76 -36.16 -9.79
C GLU A 104 -21.83 -34.63 -9.60
N LYS A 105 -22.75 -34.12 -8.78
CA LYS A 105 -22.82 -32.71 -8.40
C LYS A 105 -21.54 -32.24 -7.70
N ILE A 106 -20.96 -33.07 -6.80
CA ILE A 106 -19.69 -32.75 -6.15
C ILE A 106 -18.54 -32.74 -7.14
N GLU A 107 -18.48 -33.73 -8.04
CA GLU A 107 -17.43 -33.80 -9.07
C GLU A 107 -17.52 -32.65 -10.06
N GLN A 108 -18.72 -32.30 -10.51
CA GLN A 108 -18.94 -31.10 -11.35
C GLN A 108 -18.53 -29.83 -10.63
N GLY A 109 -18.84 -29.68 -9.35
CA GLY A 109 -18.42 -28.56 -8.53
C GLY A 109 -16.89 -28.45 -8.39
N LYS A 110 -16.19 -29.60 -8.28
CA LYS A 110 -14.71 -29.64 -8.28
C LYS A 110 -14.15 -29.22 -9.64
N ARG A 111 -14.64 -29.83 -10.75
CA ARG A 111 -14.21 -29.48 -12.11
C ARG A 111 -14.43 -27.99 -12.43
N LEU A 112 -15.59 -27.46 -12.02
CA LEU A 112 -15.87 -26.04 -12.21
C LEU A 112 -14.90 -25.16 -11.42
N ARG A 113 -14.58 -25.53 -10.17
CA ARG A 113 -13.62 -24.81 -9.33
C ARG A 113 -12.23 -24.79 -9.95
N ASP A 114 -11.78 -25.95 -10.48
CA ASP A 114 -10.48 -26.04 -11.12
C ASP A 114 -10.43 -25.21 -12.41
N LYS A 115 -11.50 -25.21 -13.21
CA LYS A 115 -11.63 -24.36 -14.40
C LYS A 115 -11.72 -22.87 -14.09
N LEU A 116 -12.35 -22.51 -12.95
CA LEU A 116 -12.45 -21.12 -12.48
C LEU A 116 -11.19 -20.63 -11.77
N ARG A 117 -10.18 -21.49 -11.64
CA ARG A 117 -8.89 -21.09 -11.06
C ARG A 117 -8.26 -19.98 -11.92
N PHE A 118 -7.61 -19.05 -11.27
CA PHE A 118 -6.89 -18.02 -11.99
C PHE A 118 -5.72 -18.62 -12.78
N VAL A 119 -5.54 -18.17 -14.01
CA VAL A 119 -4.40 -18.55 -14.87
C VAL A 119 -3.11 -17.96 -14.32
N ASN A 120 -3.22 -16.73 -13.83
CA ASN A 120 -2.15 -16.07 -13.07
C ASN A 120 -2.73 -15.52 -11.77
N GLU A 121 -1.87 -15.29 -10.79
CA GLU A 121 -2.27 -14.83 -9.46
C GLU A 121 -2.45 -13.30 -9.40
N TYR A 122 -2.17 -12.58 -10.51
CA TYR A 122 -2.17 -11.13 -10.52
C TYR A 122 -3.59 -10.59 -10.55
N ASN A 123 -3.89 -9.72 -9.60
CA ASN A 123 -5.08 -8.88 -9.60
C ASN A 123 -4.68 -7.46 -9.17
N TYR A 124 -5.53 -6.50 -9.49
CA TYR A 124 -5.37 -5.12 -9.06
C TYR A 124 -6.62 -4.69 -8.30
N ILE A 125 -6.45 -4.13 -7.12
CA ILE A 125 -7.57 -3.68 -6.26
C ILE A 125 -7.50 -2.15 -6.16
N LEU A 126 -8.53 -1.47 -6.66
CA LEU A 126 -8.64 -0.02 -6.60
C LEU A 126 -9.66 0.40 -5.55
N GLU A 127 -9.18 0.98 -4.46
CA GLU A 127 -10.05 1.52 -3.41
C GLU A 127 -10.70 2.84 -3.82
N LYS A 128 -12.00 2.98 -3.58
CA LYS A 128 -12.80 4.16 -3.94
C LYS A 128 -13.42 4.89 -2.75
N GLY A 129 -13.22 4.41 -1.52
CA GLY A 129 -13.76 5.02 -0.33
C GLY A 129 -15.10 4.44 0.11
N GLY A 130 -15.85 5.18 0.93
CA GLY A 130 -17.05 4.67 1.61
C GLY A 130 -18.34 4.65 0.78
N ILE A 131 -18.30 4.97 -0.53
CA ILE A 131 -19.49 5.06 -1.39
C ILE A 131 -19.46 3.96 -2.45
N GLU A 132 -20.37 2.99 -2.32
CA GLU A 132 -20.47 1.83 -3.21
C GLU A 132 -20.76 2.22 -4.67
N SER A 133 -21.67 3.17 -4.88
CA SER A 133 -22.04 3.61 -6.22
C SER A 133 -20.88 4.18 -7.04
N SER A 134 -19.91 4.80 -6.38
CA SER A 134 -18.69 5.30 -7.06
C SER A 134 -17.78 4.16 -7.54
N ALA A 135 -17.73 3.06 -6.80
CA ALA A 135 -17.02 1.86 -7.23
C ALA A 135 -17.80 1.12 -8.32
N GLN A 136 -19.13 1.05 -8.20
CA GLN A 136 -20.00 0.40 -9.19
C GLN A 136 -19.94 1.10 -10.55
N GLN A 137 -19.92 2.43 -10.57
CA GLN A 137 -19.78 3.19 -11.82
C GLN A 137 -18.56 2.78 -12.64
N ILE A 138 -17.42 2.50 -11.98
CA ILE A 138 -16.20 2.06 -12.66
C ILE A 138 -16.36 0.67 -13.28
N VAL A 139 -17.05 -0.24 -12.57
CA VAL A 139 -17.36 -1.57 -13.10
C VAL A 139 -18.28 -1.47 -14.31
N ASP A 140 -19.31 -0.60 -14.24
CA ASP A 140 -20.26 -0.39 -15.32
C ASP A 140 -19.62 0.28 -16.55
N GLU A 141 -18.67 1.19 -16.34
CA GLU A 141 -17.88 1.78 -17.43
C GLU A 141 -16.98 0.77 -18.12
N GLY A 142 -16.55 -0.27 -17.42
CA GLY A 142 -15.75 -1.38 -17.96
C GLY A 142 -14.39 -1.00 -18.54
N LYS A 143 -13.87 0.21 -18.23
CA LYS A 143 -12.62 0.71 -18.80
C LYS A 143 -11.43 -0.08 -18.25
N PRO A 144 -10.59 -0.69 -19.12
CA PRO A 144 -9.38 -1.36 -18.67
C PRO A 144 -8.34 -0.36 -18.18
N VAL A 145 -7.46 -0.84 -17.29
CA VAL A 145 -6.29 -0.11 -16.83
C VAL A 145 -5.04 -0.94 -17.09
N GLU A 146 -3.95 -0.29 -17.49
CA GLU A 146 -2.67 -0.95 -17.64
C GLU A 146 -1.85 -0.70 -16.38
N ARG A 147 -1.28 -1.78 -15.82
CA ARG A 147 -0.44 -1.74 -14.62
C ARG A 147 0.77 -2.65 -14.82
N ARG A 148 1.91 -2.26 -14.29
CA ARG A 148 3.10 -3.10 -14.22
C ARG A 148 3.02 -3.98 -12.98
N VAL A 149 3.43 -5.23 -13.11
CA VAL A 149 3.47 -6.20 -12.02
C VAL A 149 4.92 -6.43 -11.61
N LEU A 150 5.21 -6.21 -10.35
CA LEU A 150 6.49 -6.49 -9.72
C LEU A 150 6.29 -7.68 -8.76
N TYR A 151 7.05 -8.75 -8.95
CA TYR A 151 6.98 -9.96 -8.16
C TYR A 151 8.13 -10.02 -7.15
N ILE A 152 7.83 -10.41 -5.92
CA ILE A 152 8.79 -10.57 -4.82
C ILE A 152 8.97 -12.08 -4.59
N PRO A 153 10.07 -12.70 -5.07
CA PRO A 153 10.25 -14.15 -5.02
C PRO A 153 10.29 -14.72 -3.60
N GLU A 154 10.93 -14.01 -2.66
CA GLU A 154 11.06 -14.47 -1.28
C GLU A 154 9.73 -14.55 -0.55
N GLU A 155 8.86 -13.57 -0.75
CA GLU A 155 7.52 -13.52 -0.15
C GLU A 155 6.48 -14.29 -0.96
N LYS A 156 6.81 -14.70 -2.19
CA LYS A 156 5.86 -15.25 -3.17
C LYS A 156 4.63 -14.34 -3.35
N SER A 157 4.87 -13.07 -3.28
CA SER A 157 3.87 -12.00 -3.41
C SER A 157 4.16 -11.13 -4.61
N TYR A 158 3.20 -10.29 -4.99
CA TYR A 158 3.37 -9.32 -6.06
C TYR A 158 2.70 -8.00 -5.70
N ILE A 159 3.17 -6.95 -6.33
CA ILE A 159 2.56 -5.63 -6.26
C ILE A 159 2.25 -5.15 -7.67
N THR A 160 1.21 -4.34 -7.80
CA THR A 160 0.83 -3.69 -9.05
C THR A 160 1.09 -2.20 -8.93
N VAL A 161 1.92 -1.68 -9.82
CA VAL A 161 2.33 -0.27 -9.87
C VAL A 161 1.86 0.40 -11.16
N GLU A 162 2.08 1.69 -11.29
CA GLU A 162 1.77 2.39 -12.54
C GLU A 162 2.57 1.82 -13.71
N LYS A 163 2.01 1.92 -14.92
CA LYS A 163 2.58 1.32 -16.14
C LYS A 163 4.04 1.69 -16.36
N GLU A 164 4.36 2.95 -16.17
CA GLU A 164 5.70 3.51 -16.42
C GLU A 164 6.67 3.37 -15.24
N MET A 165 6.15 2.99 -14.06
CA MET A 165 6.93 2.88 -12.83
C MET A 165 7.80 1.63 -12.85
N THR A 166 9.10 1.80 -12.65
CA THR A 166 10.06 0.71 -12.49
C THR A 166 10.13 0.25 -11.02
N ALA A 167 10.86 -0.85 -10.75
CA ALA A 167 11.12 -1.28 -9.37
C ALA A 167 11.92 -0.23 -8.59
N GLU A 168 12.86 0.45 -9.25
CA GLU A 168 13.66 1.53 -8.65
C GLU A 168 12.78 2.72 -8.28
N ASP A 169 11.89 3.16 -9.20
CA ASP A 169 10.96 4.25 -8.95
C ASP A 169 10.00 3.92 -7.78
N TYR A 170 9.53 2.68 -7.73
CA TYR A 170 8.64 2.22 -6.64
C TYR A 170 9.36 2.28 -5.29
N VAL A 171 10.58 1.77 -5.20
CA VAL A 171 11.38 1.82 -3.97
C VAL A 171 11.69 3.27 -3.59
N ASP A 172 12.09 4.10 -4.54
CA ASP A 172 12.35 5.52 -4.30
C ASP A 172 11.08 6.29 -3.83
N GLU A 173 9.90 5.93 -4.31
CA GLU A 173 8.64 6.49 -3.80
C GLU A 173 8.37 6.04 -2.36
N GLN A 174 8.54 4.74 -2.06
CA GLN A 174 8.35 4.17 -0.73
C GLN A 174 9.24 4.83 0.33
N ILE A 175 10.52 5.01 0.02
CA ILE A 175 11.50 5.58 0.96
C ILE A 175 11.58 7.12 0.87
N GLY A 176 11.05 7.73 -0.18
CA GLY A 176 11.27 9.15 -0.51
C GLY A 176 10.84 10.12 0.59
N PHE A 177 9.71 9.86 1.24
CA PHE A 177 9.26 10.65 2.39
C PHE A 177 10.23 10.49 3.57
N ASN A 178 10.57 9.27 3.94
CA ASN A 178 11.48 8.98 5.05
C ASN A 178 12.89 9.55 4.79
N LYS A 179 13.37 9.49 3.55
CA LYS A 179 14.64 10.11 3.13
C LYS A 179 14.63 11.62 3.33
N LYS A 180 13.55 12.32 2.97
CA LYS A 180 13.39 13.76 3.19
C LYS A 180 13.34 14.11 4.68
N VAL A 181 12.60 13.34 5.48
CA VAL A 181 12.51 13.53 6.93
C VAL A 181 13.87 13.29 7.60
N ALA A 182 14.57 12.24 7.24
CA ALA A 182 15.91 11.93 7.75
C ALA A 182 16.92 13.04 7.43
N MET A 183 16.91 13.56 6.20
CA MET A 183 17.78 14.67 5.79
C MET A 183 17.48 15.94 6.55
N ALA A 184 16.21 16.30 6.72
CA ALA A 184 15.81 17.49 7.47
C ALA A 184 16.21 17.38 8.96
N ALA A 185 15.98 16.20 9.56
CA ALA A 185 16.36 15.93 10.93
C ALA A 185 17.89 16.00 11.13
N LEU A 186 18.67 15.38 10.24
CA LEU A 186 20.14 15.43 10.28
C LEU A 186 20.66 16.85 10.15
N THR A 187 20.12 17.63 9.21
CA THR A 187 20.50 19.05 9.02
C THR A 187 20.26 19.84 10.30
N TYR A 188 19.10 19.66 10.95
CA TYR A 188 18.81 20.34 12.20
C TYR A 188 19.77 19.90 13.34
N ILE A 189 20.06 18.61 13.47
CA ILE A 189 20.96 18.08 14.50
C ILE A 189 22.37 18.70 14.35
N VAL A 190 22.90 18.73 13.12
CA VAL A 190 24.21 19.31 12.83
C VAL A 190 24.23 20.83 13.13
N ALA A 191 23.20 21.57 12.70
CA ALA A 191 23.08 22.98 12.97
C ALA A 191 22.99 23.29 14.48
N PHE A 192 22.22 22.50 15.23
CA PHE A 192 22.09 22.62 16.68
C PHE A 192 23.42 22.33 17.41
N ALA A 193 24.14 21.27 16.98
CA ALA A 193 25.44 20.93 17.55
C ALA A 193 26.47 22.06 17.30
N ALA A 194 26.53 22.57 16.07
CA ALA A 194 27.42 23.69 15.72
C ALA A 194 27.09 24.95 16.55
N TYR A 195 25.81 25.32 16.65
CA TYR A 195 25.37 26.46 17.48
C TYR A 195 25.76 26.27 18.95
N SER A 196 25.55 25.07 19.49
CA SER A 196 25.87 24.75 20.88
C SER A 196 27.36 24.82 21.16
N ALA A 197 28.20 24.35 20.22
CA ALA A 197 29.66 24.43 20.30
C ALA A 197 30.13 25.89 20.31
N VAL A 198 29.65 26.71 19.35
CA VAL A 198 30.00 28.13 19.31
C VAL A 198 29.64 28.86 20.62
N LYS A 199 28.44 28.59 21.15
CA LYS A 199 27.99 29.17 22.41
C LYS A 199 28.84 28.74 23.62
N TYR A 200 29.28 27.46 23.61
CA TYR A 200 30.18 26.95 24.66
C TYR A 200 31.53 27.66 24.64
N PHE A 201 32.18 27.74 23.48
CA PHE A 201 33.48 28.40 23.33
C PHE A 201 33.42 29.92 23.54
N ALA A 202 32.31 30.56 23.20
CA ALA A 202 32.13 32.00 23.48
C ALA A 202 31.97 32.32 24.98
N LYS A 203 31.55 31.35 25.81
CA LYS A 203 31.46 31.53 27.27
C LYS A 203 32.75 31.17 28.00
N SER A 204 33.65 30.42 27.33
CA SER A 204 34.93 29.99 27.92
C SER A 204 36.07 31.02 27.75
N LYS A 205 35.78 32.10 27.05
CA LYS A 205 36.61 33.30 26.99
C LYS A 205 36.08 34.39 27.90
#